data_bc5588a8844ac3bb048362cb76c3723d
#
_entry.id   bc5588a8844ac3bb048362cb76c3723d
#
_cell.length_a   1.000
_cell.length_b   1.000
_cell.length_c   1.000
_cell.angle_alpha   90.00
_cell.angle_beta   90.00
_cell.angle_gamma   90.00
#
_symmetry.space_group_name_H-M   'P 1'
#
loop_
_entity.id
_entity.type
_entity.pdbx_description
1 polymer ?
#
loop_
_entity_poly.entity_id
_entity_poly.type
_entity_poly.pdbx_seq_one_letter_code
_entity_poly.pdbx_strand_id
1 'polypeptide(L)'
;MDQAIGNKIADYLIKPLNPNQLLLSIKKNVHMNVIITETTTVGYQQEFSRIGMQINDSFTTDDWMEVYKKLVYWELELENNQATVSDMLQMQKKEANNAFGKFIKKNYMNWIQSPDKRPLMSPDLFKKRVFPILEKGEKLFFILIDNFRLDQWREVKDLLAEYFTFDESLYYSILPTATQYARNSIFSGLMPSQIEKMFPDLWVDEESEEGKNLNEAPLIRTQIERFRKKWTFSYNKVHDSQYGEKLLTTIPSLMQYQLNVIVLNFVDMLSHARTENKMIRELAQSEAAYRSLTRSCHLQIRLQSSEYFVRVMCHSKKIYVLFWN
;
A
#
# COMPACT_ATOMS: atom_id res chain seq x y z
N MET A 1 -33.10 -12.16 -0.17
CA MET A 1 -32.26 -13.37 -0.30
C MET A 1 -31.24 -13.22 -1.41
N ASP A 2 -31.56 -12.56 -2.51
CA ASP A 2 -30.62 -12.33 -3.63
C ASP A 2 -29.41 -11.42 -3.32
N GLN A 3 -29.45 -10.63 -2.25
CA GLN A 3 -28.34 -9.79 -1.81
C GLN A 3 -27.20 -10.56 -1.08
N ALA A 4 -27.44 -11.81 -0.69
CA ALA A 4 -26.41 -12.63 -0.03
C ALA A 4 -25.53 -13.41 -1.03
N ILE A 5 -26.00 -13.54 -2.27
CA ILE A 5 -25.27 -14.20 -3.35
C ILE A 5 -24.36 -13.15 -3.99
N GLY A 6 -23.09 -13.24 -3.76
CA GLY A 6 -22.06 -12.29 -4.24
C GLY A 6 -21.02 -11.91 -3.19
N ASN A 7 -21.33 -12.02 -1.90
CA ASN A 7 -20.40 -11.73 -0.80
C ASN A 7 -19.92 -13.03 -0.13
N LYS A 8 -19.02 -13.78 -0.80
CA LYS A 8 -18.37 -15.00 -0.27
C LYS A 8 -19.32 -16.19 -0.01
N ILE A 9 -20.57 -16.14 -0.46
CA ILE A 9 -21.52 -17.26 -0.41
C ILE A 9 -21.79 -17.70 -1.85
N ALA A 10 -21.31 -18.88 -2.22
CA ALA A 10 -21.44 -19.40 -3.58
C ALA A 10 -22.87 -19.89 -3.90
N ASP A 11 -23.61 -20.35 -2.91
CA ASP A 11 -25.01 -20.79 -3.05
C ASP A 11 -25.67 -20.98 -1.67
N TYR A 12 -27.00 -21.09 -1.60
CA TYR A 12 -27.73 -21.39 -0.39
C TYR A 12 -28.67 -22.57 -0.60
N LEU A 13 -28.81 -23.41 0.44
CA LEU A 13 -29.67 -24.58 0.42
C LEU A 13 -30.68 -24.52 1.57
N ILE A 14 -31.96 -24.80 1.28
CA ILE A 14 -33.05 -24.77 2.25
C ILE A 14 -33.17 -26.14 2.91
N LYS A 15 -33.28 -26.18 4.24
CA LYS A 15 -33.54 -27.41 4.99
C LYS A 15 -35.04 -27.79 4.88
N PRO A 16 -35.37 -29.09 4.75
CA PRO A 16 -34.49 -30.27 4.77
C PRO A 16 -33.68 -30.41 3.47
N LEU A 17 -32.39 -30.77 3.59
CA LEU A 17 -31.44 -30.88 2.48
C LEU A 17 -31.81 -32.07 1.58
N ASN A 18 -32.07 -31.78 0.32
CA ASN A 18 -32.22 -32.80 -0.72
C ASN A 18 -30.82 -33.11 -1.31
N PRO A 19 -30.36 -34.38 -1.32
CA PRO A 19 -29.06 -34.74 -1.89
C PRO A 19 -28.89 -34.30 -3.35
N ASN A 20 -29.95 -34.30 -4.14
CA ASN A 20 -29.88 -33.84 -5.54
C ASN A 20 -29.68 -32.32 -5.65
N GLN A 21 -30.30 -31.53 -4.78
CA GLN A 21 -30.08 -30.07 -4.74
C GLN A 21 -28.64 -29.74 -4.31
N LEU A 22 -28.10 -30.45 -3.33
CA LEU A 22 -26.69 -30.31 -2.93
C LEU A 22 -25.75 -30.64 -4.11
N LEU A 23 -26.01 -31.77 -4.80
CA LEU A 23 -25.20 -32.17 -5.95
C LEU A 23 -25.26 -31.15 -7.11
N LEU A 24 -26.45 -30.62 -7.38
CA LEU A 24 -26.63 -29.57 -8.38
C LEU A 24 -25.92 -28.27 -8.03
N SER A 25 -26.00 -27.83 -6.78
CA SER A 25 -25.30 -26.65 -6.31
C SER A 25 -23.77 -26.82 -6.41
N ILE A 26 -23.23 -27.97 -5.99
CA ILE A 26 -21.79 -28.28 -6.14
C ILE A 26 -21.39 -28.27 -7.63
N LYS A 27 -22.13 -28.98 -8.51
CA LYS A 27 -21.84 -29.01 -9.94
C LYS A 27 -21.86 -27.63 -10.57
N LYS A 28 -22.87 -26.80 -10.25
CA LYS A 28 -23.00 -25.42 -10.75
C LYS A 28 -21.79 -24.58 -10.36
N ASN A 29 -21.37 -24.64 -9.10
CA ASN A 29 -20.24 -23.84 -8.60
C ASN A 29 -18.90 -24.31 -9.16
N VAL A 30 -18.69 -25.63 -9.27
CA VAL A 30 -17.47 -26.17 -9.91
C VAL A 30 -17.43 -25.79 -11.39
N HIS A 31 -18.53 -25.90 -12.12
CA HIS A 31 -18.59 -25.53 -13.54
C HIS A 31 -18.40 -24.02 -13.75
N MET A 32 -18.96 -23.18 -12.88
CA MET A 32 -18.77 -21.74 -12.92
C MET A 32 -17.30 -21.36 -12.71
N ASN A 33 -16.61 -21.99 -11.76
CA ASN A 33 -15.18 -21.75 -11.52
C ASN A 33 -14.31 -22.12 -12.74
N VAL A 34 -14.63 -23.22 -13.43
CA VAL A 34 -13.93 -23.59 -14.66
C VAL A 34 -14.13 -22.55 -15.76
N ILE A 35 -15.36 -22.07 -15.97
CA ILE A 35 -15.66 -21.04 -16.97
C ILE A 35 -14.91 -19.72 -16.63
N ILE A 36 -14.92 -19.29 -15.38
CA ILE A 36 -14.20 -18.09 -14.94
C ILE A 36 -12.70 -18.25 -15.21
N THR A 37 -12.12 -19.37 -14.84
CA THR A 37 -10.70 -19.66 -15.07
C THR A 37 -10.33 -19.63 -16.57
N GLU A 38 -11.13 -20.26 -17.42
CA GLU A 38 -10.92 -20.23 -18.87
C GLU A 38 -11.03 -18.82 -19.44
N THR A 39 -12.04 -18.06 -19.04
CA THR A 39 -12.24 -16.68 -19.48
C THR A 39 -11.08 -15.78 -19.08
N THR A 40 -10.60 -15.90 -17.84
CA THR A 40 -9.45 -15.14 -17.32
C THR A 40 -8.17 -15.50 -18.06
N THR A 41 -7.96 -16.79 -18.34
CA THR A 41 -6.82 -17.27 -19.12
C THR A 41 -6.80 -16.70 -20.54
N VAL A 42 -7.93 -16.75 -21.25
CA VAL A 42 -8.08 -16.17 -22.59
C VAL A 42 -7.88 -14.65 -22.55
N GLY A 43 -8.43 -13.97 -21.56
CA GLY A 43 -8.25 -12.54 -21.35
C GLY A 43 -6.78 -12.17 -21.19
N TYR A 44 -6.03 -12.90 -20.38
CA TYR A 44 -4.59 -12.67 -20.23
C TYR A 44 -3.81 -12.95 -21.51
N GLN A 45 -4.11 -14.03 -22.22
CA GLN A 45 -3.44 -14.33 -23.50
C GLN A 45 -3.62 -13.21 -24.53
N GLN A 46 -4.80 -12.59 -24.58
CA GLN A 46 -5.04 -11.42 -25.44
C GLN A 46 -4.24 -10.19 -24.98
N GLU A 47 -4.14 -9.96 -23.66
CA GLU A 47 -3.39 -8.83 -23.09
C GLU A 47 -1.87 -9.07 -23.09
N PHE A 48 -1.40 -10.30 -23.13
CA PHE A 48 0.03 -10.64 -23.04
C PHE A 48 0.86 -9.89 -24.11
N SER A 49 0.44 -9.95 -25.37
CA SER A 49 1.12 -9.23 -26.45
C SER A 49 1.08 -7.71 -26.27
N ARG A 50 -0.04 -7.19 -25.77
CA ARG A 50 -0.22 -5.74 -25.52
C ARG A 50 0.68 -5.25 -24.39
N ILE A 51 0.78 -6.01 -23.29
CA ILE A 51 1.69 -5.70 -22.18
C ILE A 51 3.15 -5.81 -22.66
N GLY A 52 3.50 -6.80 -23.47
CA GLY A 52 4.82 -6.93 -24.06
C GLY A 52 5.21 -5.72 -24.93
N MET A 53 4.29 -5.21 -25.76
CA MET A 53 4.51 -3.97 -26.51
C MET A 53 4.69 -2.77 -25.55
N GLN A 54 3.84 -2.64 -24.53
CA GLN A 54 3.97 -1.57 -23.56
C GLN A 54 5.32 -1.60 -22.82
N ILE A 55 5.83 -2.77 -22.43
CA ILE A 55 7.16 -2.90 -21.82
C ILE A 55 8.24 -2.34 -22.73
N ASN A 56 8.16 -2.63 -24.04
CA ASN A 56 9.16 -2.16 -25.02
C ASN A 56 9.02 -0.66 -25.34
N ASP A 57 7.80 -0.12 -25.28
CA ASP A 57 7.47 1.28 -25.60
C ASP A 57 7.40 2.17 -24.37
N SER A 58 7.75 1.68 -23.18
CA SER A 58 7.72 2.46 -21.94
C SER A 58 8.96 3.34 -21.81
N PHE A 59 8.78 4.63 -22.04
CA PHE A 59 9.85 5.64 -22.01
C PHE A 59 9.70 6.63 -20.85
N THR A 60 8.52 6.73 -20.26
CA THR A 60 8.23 7.66 -19.17
C THR A 60 8.00 6.93 -17.84
N THR A 61 8.05 7.68 -16.75
CA THR A 61 7.73 7.18 -15.43
C THR A 61 6.28 6.71 -15.30
N ASP A 62 5.36 7.38 -15.98
CA ASP A 62 3.93 7.04 -15.93
C ASP A 62 3.64 5.76 -16.72
N ASP A 63 4.32 5.52 -17.85
CA ASP A 63 4.22 4.27 -18.60
C ASP A 63 4.59 3.07 -17.71
N TRP A 64 5.70 3.18 -16.97
CA TRP A 64 6.15 2.12 -16.06
C TRP A 64 5.19 1.89 -14.89
N MET A 65 4.57 2.93 -14.36
CA MET A 65 3.53 2.80 -13.34
C MET A 65 2.32 2.02 -13.87
N GLU A 66 1.90 2.28 -15.12
CA GLU A 66 0.79 1.55 -15.74
C GLU A 66 1.14 0.09 -16.07
N VAL A 67 2.35 -0.19 -16.56
CA VAL A 67 2.83 -1.56 -16.76
C VAL A 67 2.81 -2.32 -15.44
N TYR A 68 3.33 -1.73 -14.36
CA TYR A 68 3.34 -2.34 -13.03
C TYR A 68 1.94 -2.66 -12.52
N LYS A 69 1.00 -1.70 -12.61
CA LYS A 69 -0.40 -1.91 -12.20
C LYS A 69 -1.07 -3.06 -12.96
N LYS A 70 -0.78 -3.19 -14.26
CA LYS A 70 -1.31 -4.29 -15.08
C LYS A 70 -0.72 -5.63 -14.69
N LEU A 71 0.58 -5.70 -14.45
CA LEU A 71 1.23 -6.94 -14.01
C LEU A 71 0.70 -7.41 -12.65
N VAL A 72 0.50 -6.48 -11.71
CA VAL A 72 -0.11 -6.79 -10.41
C VAL A 72 -1.57 -7.23 -10.56
N TYR A 73 -2.34 -6.59 -11.44
CA TYR A 73 -3.72 -7.00 -11.73
C TYR A 73 -3.77 -8.45 -12.22
N TRP A 74 -2.97 -8.80 -13.22
CA TRP A 74 -2.95 -10.15 -13.76
C TRP A 74 -2.37 -11.18 -12.80
N GLU A 75 -1.45 -10.79 -11.91
CA GLU A 75 -0.95 -11.67 -10.85
C GLU A 75 -2.09 -12.12 -9.91
N LEU A 76 -2.97 -11.21 -9.52
CA LEU A 76 -4.12 -11.51 -8.67
C LEU A 76 -5.18 -12.34 -9.43
N GLU A 77 -5.51 -11.94 -10.65
CA GLU A 77 -6.51 -12.65 -11.47
C GLU A 77 -6.09 -14.10 -11.82
N LEU A 78 -4.79 -14.34 -11.99
CA LEU A 78 -4.25 -15.63 -12.39
C LEU A 78 -3.79 -16.51 -11.22
N GLU A 79 -3.90 -16.05 -9.99
CA GLU A 79 -3.38 -16.77 -8.82
C GLU A 79 -3.90 -18.21 -8.69
N ASN A 80 -5.14 -18.45 -9.11
CA ASN A 80 -5.79 -19.76 -9.04
C ASN A 80 -5.79 -20.51 -10.39
N ASN A 81 -5.03 -20.04 -11.38
CA ASN A 81 -5.05 -20.59 -12.74
C ASN A 81 -3.95 -21.62 -13.00
N GLN A 82 -4.02 -22.25 -14.18
CA GLN A 82 -3.11 -23.32 -14.59
C GLN A 82 -1.64 -22.87 -14.60
N ALA A 83 -0.74 -23.78 -14.25
CA ALA A 83 0.70 -23.54 -14.15
C ALA A 83 1.31 -22.85 -15.40
N THR A 84 0.88 -23.23 -16.60
CA THR A 84 1.39 -22.68 -17.86
C THR A 84 1.19 -21.16 -18.00
N VAL A 85 0.02 -20.67 -17.59
CA VAL A 85 -0.30 -19.22 -17.68
C VAL A 85 0.46 -18.45 -16.59
N SER A 86 0.63 -19.06 -15.43
CA SER A 86 1.47 -18.51 -14.36
C SER A 86 2.92 -18.35 -14.84
N ASP A 87 3.47 -19.32 -15.55
CA ASP A 87 4.82 -19.25 -16.11
C ASP A 87 4.98 -18.13 -17.14
N MET A 88 3.98 -17.93 -18.01
CA MET A 88 3.96 -16.81 -18.96
C MET A 88 4.00 -15.46 -18.26
N LEU A 89 3.22 -15.29 -17.19
CA LEU A 89 3.22 -14.06 -16.38
C LEU A 89 4.58 -13.84 -15.71
N GLN A 90 5.19 -14.90 -15.16
CA GLN A 90 6.52 -14.80 -14.54
C GLN A 90 7.60 -14.41 -15.56
N MET A 91 7.55 -14.94 -16.76
CA MET A 91 8.45 -14.52 -17.85
C MET A 91 8.26 -13.04 -18.19
N GLN A 92 7.01 -12.58 -18.32
CA GLN A 92 6.68 -11.19 -18.62
C GLN A 92 7.11 -10.23 -17.49
N LYS A 93 6.92 -10.62 -16.23
CA LYS A 93 7.43 -9.88 -15.07
C LYS A 93 8.96 -9.77 -15.09
N LYS A 94 9.66 -10.85 -15.46
CA LYS A 94 11.12 -10.83 -15.59
C LYS A 94 11.59 -9.91 -16.73
N GLU A 95 10.90 -9.94 -17.87
CA GLU A 95 11.16 -9.01 -18.98
C GLU A 95 10.96 -7.56 -18.56
N ALA A 96 9.82 -7.26 -17.92
CA ALA A 96 9.52 -5.94 -17.38
C ALA A 96 10.58 -5.45 -16.38
N ASN A 97 10.99 -6.30 -15.43
CA ASN A 97 12.03 -5.97 -14.47
C ASN A 97 13.38 -5.64 -15.16
N ASN A 98 13.76 -6.40 -16.17
CA ASN A 98 15.00 -6.15 -16.93
C ASN A 98 14.94 -4.82 -17.68
N ALA A 99 13.81 -4.53 -18.33
CA ALA A 99 13.62 -3.28 -19.07
C ALA A 99 13.52 -2.07 -18.12
N PHE A 100 12.77 -2.21 -17.03
CA PHE A 100 12.66 -1.19 -15.98
C PHE A 100 14.03 -0.91 -15.33
N GLY A 101 14.83 -1.94 -15.04
CA GLY A 101 16.18 -1.76 -14.51
C GLY A 101 17.08 -0.92 -15.43
N LYS A 102 16.97 -1.11 -16.76
CA LYS A 102 17.68 -0.27 -17.76
C LYS A 102 17.15 1.17 -17.73
N PHE A 103 15.83 1.35 -17.64
CA PHE A 103 15.20 2.66 -17.55
C PHE A 103 15.67 3.42 -16.29
N ILE A 104 15.67 2.78 -15.13
CA ILE A 104 16.16 3.36 -13.87
C ILE A 104 17.65 3.72 -13.98
N LYS A 105 18.48 2.80 -14.47
CA LYS A 105 19.92 3.05 -14.63
C LYS A 105 20.20 4.29 -15.50
N LYS A 106 19.39 4.51 -16.53
CA LYS A 106 19.52 5.66 -17.44
C LYS A 106 19.09 6.98 -16.81
N ASN A 107 18.06 6.96 -15.95
CA ASN A 107 17.38 8.19 -15.51
C ASN A 107 17.68 8.59 -14.07
N TYR A 108 18.01 7.65 -13.19
CA TYR A 108 18.05 7.87 -11.74
C TYR A 108 19.02 8.97 -11.31
N MET A 109 20.23 9.02 -11.89
CA MET A 109 21.20 10.06 -11.56
C MET A 109 20.70 11.46 -11.93
N ASN A 110 19.98 11.60 -13.06
CA ASN A 110 19.37 12.86 -13.46
C ASN A 110 18.26 13.29 -12.48
N TRP A 111 17.50 12.33 -11.94
CA TRP A 111 16.46 12.61 -10.95
C TRP A 111 17.06 13.10 -9.61
N ILE A 112 18.20 12.58 -9.22
CA ILE A 112 18.91 13.06 -8.01
C ILE A 112 19.42 14.48 -8.23
N GLN A 113 20.01 14.75 -9.38
CA GLN A 113 20.62 16.05 -9.71
C GLN A 113 19.59 17.15 -10.03
N SER A 114 18.39 16.78 -10.48
CA SER A 114 17.36 17.73 -10.91
C SER A 114 16.02 17.46 -10.20
N PRO A 115 15.89 17.81 -8.91
CA PRO A 115 14.70 17.52 -8.10
C PRO A 115 13.39 18.07 -8.66
N ASP A 116 13.45 19.19 -9.38
CA ASP A 116 12.24 19.82 -9.94
C ASP A 116 11.69 19.12 -11.19
N LYS A 117 12.52 18.30 -11.84
CA LYS A 117 12.17 17.58 -13.09
C LYS A 117 11.96 16.09 -12.88
N ARG A 118 12.17 15.58 -11.66
CA ARG A 118 12.01 14.16 -11.35
C ARG A 118 10.56 13.78 -11.08
N PRO A 119 10.22 12.48 -11.22
CA PRO A 119 8.93 11.99 -10.75
C PRO A 119 8.78 12.20 -9.24
N LEU A 120 7.59 11.94 -8.71
CA LEU A 120 7.38 11.94 -7.26
C LEU A 120 8.25 10.86 -6.63
N MET A 121 9.15 11.24 -5.71
CA MET A 121 10.05 10.33 -5.00
C MET A 121 9.87 10.45 -3.49
N SER A 122 10.49 9.50 -2.74
CA SER A 122 10.40 9.45 -1.27
C SER A 122 10.57 10.81 -0.57
N PRO A 123 11.60 11.63 -0.86
CA PRO A 123 11.77 12.92 -0.19
C PRO A 123 10.75 13.99 -0.58
N ASP A 124 9.97 13.76 -1.64
CA ASP A 124 8.99 14.74 -2.13
C ASP A 124 7.61 14.58 -1.51
N LEU A 125 7.33 13.44 -0.85
CA LEU A 125 5.97 13.06 -0.44
C LEU A 125 5.34 14.08 0.49
N PHE A 126 6.01 14.49 1.54
CA PHE A 126 5.46 15.47 2.48
C PHE A 126 5.22 16.80 1.79
N LYS A 127 6.21 17.32 1.06
CA LYS A 127 6.11 18.60 0.34
C LYS A 127 4.98 18.61 -0.69
N LYS A 128 4.84 17.53 -1.48
CA LYS A 128 3.90 17.50 -2.62
C LYS A 128 2.53 16.93 -2.29
N ARG A 129 2.37 16.16 -1.19
CA ARG A 129 1.12 15.46 -0.85
C ARG A 129 0.57 15.84 0.52
N VAL A 130 1.42 15.98 1.54
CA VAL A 130 0.98 16.25 2.91
C VAL A 130 0.82 17.76 3.16
N PHE A 131 1.83 18.54 2.88
CA PHE A 131 1.83 19.97 3.18
C PHE A 131 0.70 20.76 2.50
N PRO A 132 0.33 20.51 1.23
CA PRO A 132 -0.79 21.21 0.61
C PRO A 132 -2.13 21.00 1.32
N ILE A 133 -2.32 19.85 1.97
CA ILE A 133 -3.54 19.57 2.76
C ILE A 133 -3.51 20.38 4.06
N LEU A 134 -2.36 20.36 4.76
CA LEU A 134 -2.19 21.12 6.01
C LEU A 134 -2.26 22.64 5.78
N GLU A 135 -1.81 23.14 4.63
CA GLU A 135 -1.91 24.55 4.23
C GLU A 135 -3.35 25.05 4.07
N LYS A 136 -4.25 24.14 3.71
CA LYS A 136 -5.70 24.43 3.66
C LYS A 136 -6.35 24.46 5.06
N GLY A 137 -5.58 24.20 6.13
CA GLY A 137 -6.08 24.07 7.49
C GLY A 137 -6.75 22.74 7.82
N GLU A 138 -6.64 21.76 6.91
CA GLU A 138 -7.18 20.43 7.11
C GLU A 138 -6.25 19.63 8.03
N LYS A 139 -6.82 18.72 8.82
CA LYS A 139 -6.07 17.76 9.62
C LYS A 139 -5.88 16.47 8.84
N LEU A 140 -4.71 15.80 9.01
CA LEU A 140 -4.35 14.63 8.25
C LEU A 140 -3.82 13.51 9.15
N PHE A 141 -4.24 12.29 8.88
CA PHE A 141 -3.56 11.07 9.31
C PHE A 141 -2.69 10.56 8.15
N PHE A 142 -1.39 10.52 8.39
CA PHE A 142 -0.43 9.89 7.47
C PHE A 142 -0.10 8.50 8.03
N ILE A 143 -0.63 7.46 7.39
CA ILE A 143 -0.42 6.07 7.80
C ILE A 143 0.59 5.46 6.84
N LEU A 144 1.73 5.04 7.38
CA LEU A 144 2.76 4.31 6.64
C LEU A 144 2.73 2.85 7.08
N ILE A 145 2.44 1.96 6.16
CA ILE A 145 2.52 0.51 6.37
C ILE A 145 3.81 0.05 5.72
N ASP A 146 4.76 -0.38 6.54
CA ASP A 146 6.09 -0.79 6.07
C ASP A 146 5.99 -2.09 5.26
N ASN A 147 6.70 -2.15 4.13
CA ASN A 147 6.73 -3.30 3.22
C ASN A 147 5.35 -3.73 2.68
N PHE A 148 4.40 -2.79 2.58
CA PHE A 148 3.06 -3.05 2.08
C PHE A 148 2.97 -2.83 0.57
N ARG A 149 2.70 -3.90 -0.18
CA ARG A 149 2.73 -3.91 -1.64
C ARG A 149 1.35 -3.61 -2.24
N LEU A 150 1.34 -3.23 -3.53
CA LEU A 150 0.12 -2.92 -4.27
C LEU A 150 -0.84 -4.13 -4.38
N ASP A 151 -0.32 -5.35 -4.52
CA ASP A 151 -1.13 -6.58 -4.53
C ASP A 151 -1.87 -6.77 -3.20
N GLN A 152 -1.17 -6.58 -2.08
CA GLN A 152 -1.78 -6.66 -0.74
C GLN A 152 -2.83 -5.56 -0.52
N TRP A 153 -2.55 -4.35 -0.99
CA TRP A 153 -3.52 -3.25 -0.94
C TRP A 153 -4.81 -3.61 -1.68
N ARG A 154 -4.70 -4.13 -2.89
CA ARG A 154 -5.88 -4.47 -3.70
C ARG A 154 -6.77 -5.53 -3.07
N GLU A 155 -6.18 -6.46 -2.32
CA GLU A 155 -6.92 -7.43 -1.53
C GLU A 155 -7.68 -6.82 -0.33
N VAL A 156 -7.13 -5.76 0.26
CA VAL A 156 -7.70 -5.11 1.45
C VAL A 156 -8.63 -3.95 1.08
N LYS A 157 -8.42 -3.33 -0.08
CA LYS A 157 -9.12 -2.13 -0.52
C LYS A 157 -10.64 -2.26 -0.46
N ASP A 158 -11.18 -3.39 -0.93
CA ASP A 158 -12.63 -3.60 -1.00
C ASP A 158 -13.28 -3.65 0.38
N LEU A 159 -12.54 -4.09 1.41
CA LEU A 159 -13.02 -4.09 2.81
C LEU A 159 -13.18 -2.67 3.36
N LEU A 160 -12.45 -1.72 2.80
CA LEU A 160 -12.46 -0.31 3.22
C LEU A 160 -13.37 0.56 2.34
N ALA A 161 -13.81 0.04 1.18
CA ALA A 161 -14.59 0.79 0.19
C ALA A 161 -15.96 1.25 0.70
N GLU A 162 -16.53 0.57 1.69
CA GLU A 162 -17.78 0.99 2.34
C GLU A 162 -17.64 2.30 3.12
N TYR A 163 -16.41 2.61 3.58
CA TYR A 163 -16.13 3.71 4.50
C TYR A 163 -15.40 4.88 3.85
N PHE A 164 -14.59 4.58 2.83
CA PHE A 164 -13.65 5.54 2.24
C PHE A 164 -13.71 5.54 0.72
N THR A 165 -13.45 6.69 0.14
CA THR A 165 -13.09 6.82 -1.27
C THR A 165 -11.57 6.88 -1.38
N PHE A 166 -11.01 6.27 -2.44
CA PHE A 166 -9.57 6.12 -2.63
C PHE A 166 -9.07 6.90 -3.83
N ASP A 167 -7.93 7.56 -3.65
CA ASP A 167 -7.12 8.11 -4.72
C ASP A 167 -5.79 7.35 -4.71
N GLU A 168 -5.65 6.38 -5.62
CA GLU A 168 -4.48 5.51 -5.71
C GLU A 168 -3.44 6.12 -6.63
N SER A 169 -2.24 6.35 -6.14
CA SER A 169 -1.11 6.77 -6.95
C SER A 169 0.17 6.06 -6.54
N LEU A 170 1.10 5.96 -7.47
CA LEU A 170 2.42 5.38 -7.25
C LEU A 170 3.46 6.49 -7.14
N TYR A 171 4.58 6.18 -6.50
CA TYR A 171 5.75 7.03 -6.46
C TYR A 171 7.02 6.19 -6.57
N TYR A 172 8.12 6.80 -6.91
CA TYR A 172 9.42 6.14 -6.98
C TYR A 172 10.14 6.23 -5.64
N SER A 173 10.47 5.09 -5.06
CA SER A 173 11.36 5.08 -3.91
C SER A 173 12.76 5.51 -4.30
N ILE A 174 13.51 6.02 -3.33
CA ILE A 174 14.95 6.18 -3.51
C ILE A 174 15.65 4.82 -3.52
N LEU A 175 16.83 4.77 -4.10
CA LEU A 175 17.69 3.58 -4.09
C LEU A 175 18.90 3.82 -3.16
N PRO A 176 19.23 2.83 -2.30
CA PRO A 176 18.50 1.57 -2.07
C PRO A 176 17.16 1.80 -1.39
N THR A 177 16.20 0.89 -1.63
CA THR A 177 14.85 0.97 -1.08
C THR A 177 14.75 0.55 0.38
N ALA A 178 15.87 0.20 1.01
CA ALA A 178 15.91 -0.22 2.41
C ALA A 178 15.24 0.80 3.32
N THR A 179 14.49 0.29 4.30
CA THR A 179 13.64 1.06 5.20
C THR A 179 14.35 2.25 5.83
N GLN A 180 15.59 2.06 6.29
CA GLN A 180 16.42 3.11 6.92
C GLN A 180 16.70 4.30 5.99
N TYR A 181 16.78 4.07 4.68
CA TYR A 181 17.00 5.14 3.70
C TYR A 181 15.69 5.72 3.22
N ALA A 182 14.78 4.87 2.73
CA ALA A 182 13.54 5.29 2.10
C ALA A 182 12.60 6.01 3.08
N ARG A 183 12.37 5.45 4.28
CA ARG A 183 11.49 6.06 5.29
C ARG A 183 12.09 7.34 5.87
N ASN A 184 13.38 7.33 6.20
CA ASN A 184 14.03 8.54 6.68
C ASN A 184 13.99 9.65 5.63
N SER A 185 14.08 9.33 4.33
CA SER A 185 13.90 10.30 3.25
C SER A 185 12.47 10.85 3.16
N ILE A 186 11.45 10.02 3.39
CA ILE A 186 10.05 10.46 3.46
C ILE A 186 9.88 11.49 4.58
N PHE A 187 10.34 11.14 5.79
CA PHE A 187 10.13 11.93 6.99
C PHE A 187 11.02 13.16 7.09
N SER A 188 12.22 13.12 6.51
CA SER A 188 13.10 14.28 6.44
C SER A 188 12.84 15.19 5.24
N GLY A 189 12.30 14.66 4.14
CA GLY A 189 12.25 15.36 2.85
C GLY A 189 13.62 15.60 2.23
N LEU A 190 14.60 14.73 2.53
CA LEU A 190 15.98 14.81 2.10
C LEU A 190 16.48 13.46 1.57
N MET A 191 17.51 13.49 0.74
CA MET A 191 18.25 12.29 0.38
C MET A 191 19.15 11.85 1.56
N PRO A 192 19.48 10.54 1.68
CA PRO A 192 20.29 10.03 2.78
C PRO A 192 21.58 10.82 3.04
N SER A 193 22.36 11.10 2.02
CA SER A 193 23.60 11.90 2.14
C SER A 193 23.36 13.35 2.61
N GLN A 194 22.17 13.89 2.39
CA GLN A 194 21.80 15.21 2.90
C GLN A 194 21.39 15.12 4.38
N ILE A 195 20.74 14.03 4.81
CA ILE A 195 20.40 13.79 6.21
C ILE A 195 21.70 13.69 7.02
N GLU A 196 22.62 12.83 6.59
CA GLU A 196 23.93 12.64 7.21
C GLU A 196 24.69 13.96 7.37
N LYS A 197 24.73 14.77 6.32
CA LYS A 197 25.45 16.05 6.32
C LYS A 197 24.78 17.14 7.18
N MET A 198 23.44 17.23 7.14
CA MET A 198 22.71 18.33 7.80
C MET A 198 22.31 17.99 9.23
N PHE A 199 22.12 16.72 9.52
CA PHE A 199 21.63 16.21 10.80
C PHE A 199 22.39 14.95 11.21
N PRO A 200 23.73 15.02 11.42
CA PRO A 200 24.53 13.86 11.75
C PRO A 200 24.06 13.14 13.02
N ASP A 201 23.52 13.86 13.99
CA ASP A 201 22.99 13.27 15.23
C ASP A 201 21.69 12.46 15.01
N LEU A 202 21.02 12.63 13.87
CA LEU A 202 19.83 11.89 13.48
C LEU A 202 20.12 10.80 12.45
N TRP A 203 21.35 10.73 11.96
CA TRP A 203 21.83 9.70 11.07
C TRP A 203 22.32 8.49 11.87
N VAL A 204 21.98 7.30 11.43
CA VAL A 204 22.45 6.05 12.01
C VAL A 204 23.12 5.24 10.90
N ASP A 205 24.38 4.94 11.09
CA ASP A 205 25.20 4.19 10.15
C ASP A 205 24.70 2.74 9.98
N GLU A 206 25.02 2.14 8.85
CA GLU A 206 24.59 0.79 8.51
C GLU A 206 25.18 -0.27 9.46
N GLU A 207 26.35 -0.01 9.98
CA GLU A 207 27.09 -0.88 10.90
C GLU A 207 26.61 -0.75 12.36
N SER A 208 25.77 0.24 12.67
CA SER A 208 25.28 0.45 14.04
C SER A 208 24.33 -0.67 14.46
N GLU A 209 24.53 -1.18 15.67
CA GLU A 209 23.61 -2.12 16.33
C GLU A 209 22.31 -1.43 16.79
N GLU A 210 22.29 -0.10 16.85
CA GLU A 210 21.10 0.67 17.21
C GLU A 210 20.03 0.64 16.12
N GLY A 211 18.78 0.74 16.53
CA GLY A 211 17.63 0.71 15.60
C GLY A 211 17.66 1.87 14.59
N LYS A 212 17.83 1.55 13.33
CA LYS A 212 18.07 2.47 12.21
C LYS A 212 16.93 3.46 11.89
N ASN A 213 15.78 3.30 12.54
CA ASN A 213 14.57 4.13 12.34
C ASN A 213 14.04 4.69 13.66
N LEU A 214 14.91 5.09 14.57
CA LEU A 214 14.54 5.69 15.86
C LEU A 214 14.28 7.19 15.76
N ASN A 215 14.88 7.86 14.76
CA ASN A 215 14.88 9.31 14.62
C ASN A 215 13.79 9.86 13.68
N GLU A 216 12.77 9.07 13.36
CA GLU A 216 11.71 9.47 12.40
C GLU A 216 10.92 10.71 12.88
N ALA A 217 10.55 10.77 14.16
CA ALA A 217 9.83 11.93 14.71
C ALA A 217 10.69 13.21 14.72
N PRO A 218 11.98 13.21 15.15
CA PRO A 218 12.88 14.32 14.95
C PRO A 218 13.03 14.74 13.48
N LEU A 219 13.13 13.80 12.54
CA LEU A 219 13.24 14.10 11.10
C LEU A 219 11.97 14.80 10.56
N ILE A 220 10.77 14.40 10.98
CA ILE A 220 9.52 15.10 10.64
C ILE A 220 9.57 16.55 11.16
N ARG A 221 10.01 16.74 12.41
CA ARG A 221 10.14 18.07 13.01
C ARG A 221 11.06 18.96 12.19
N THR A 222 12.28 18.48 11.88
CA THR A 222 13.24 19.24 11.07
C THR A 222 12.69 19.56 9.69
N GLN A 223 11.89 18.67 9.09
CA GLN A 223 11.26 18.94 7.80
C GLN A 223 10.25 20.09 7.91
N ILE A 224 9.33 20.04 8.89
CA ILE A 224 8.32 21.07 9.12
C ILE A 224 9.02 22.43 9.36
N GLU A 225 10.05 22.48 10.19
CA GLU A 225 10.80 23.69 10.53
C GLU A 225 11.55 24.27 9.32
N ARG A 226 12.20 23.44 8.47
CA ARG A 226 12.87 23.90 7.24
C ARG A 226 11.90 24.56 6.25
N PHE A 227 10.65 24.12 6.24
CA PHE A 227 9.59 24.77 5.45
C PHE A 227 8.95 25.97 6.18
N ARG A 228 9.51 26.40 7.32
CA ARG A 228 9.02 27.53 8.15
C ARG A 228 7.55 27.38 8.54
N LYS A 229 7.12 26.14 8.77
CA LYS A 229 5.75 25.83 9.22
C LYS A 229 5.74 25.57 10.74
N LYS A 230 4.57 25.77 11.37
CA LYS A 230 4.36 25.58 12.80
C LYS A 230 3.27 24.55 13.10
N TRP A 231 3.12 23.59 12.19
CA TRP A 231 2.12 22.53 12.38
C TRP A 231 2.49 21.64 13.57
N THR A 232 1.48 21.38 14.39
CA THR A 232 1.59 20.40 15.48
C THR A 232 1.44 18.99 14.90
N PHE A 233 2.27 18.06 15.34
CA PHE A 233 2.16 16.68 14.90
C PHE A 233 2.30 15.68 16.04
N SER A 234 1.70 14.49 15.87
CA SER A 234 1.96 13.29 16.65
C SER A 234 2.66 12.24 15.82
N TYR A 235 3.46 11.40 16.47
CA TYR A 235 4.12 10.27 15.83
C TYR A 235 3.91 9.02 16.68
N ASN A 236 3.40 7.95 16.08
CA ASN A 236 3.13 6.68 16.72
C ASN A 236 3.64 5.53 15.84
N LYS A 237 4.46 4.65 16.42
CA LYS A 237 5.01 3.48 15.73
C LYS A 237 4.48 2.22 16.38
N VAL A 238 3.73 1.43 15.63
CA VAL A 238 3.07 0.20 16.09
C VAL A 238 3.94 -0.99 15.74
N HIS A 239 4.47 -1.64 16.77
CA HIS A 239 5.31 -2.82 16.64
C HIS A 239 4.56 -4.12 16.90
N ASP A 240 3.49 -4.07 17.71
CA ASP A 240 2.72 -5.23 18.12
C ASP A 240 1.22 -4.92 18.23
N SER A 241 0.42 -5.97 18.39
CA SER A 241 -1.04 -5.86 18.48
C SER A 241 -1.52 -5.13 19.74
N GLN A 242 -0.82 -5.27 20.86
CA GLN A 242 -1.20 -4.62 22.13
C GLN A 242 -1.03 -3.11 22.03
N TYR A 243 0.10 -2.66 21.42
CA TYR A 243 0.31 -1.25 21.17
C TYR A 243 -0.71 -0.71 20.15
N GLY A 244 -1.05 -1.51 19.14
CA GLY A 244 -2.11 -1.18 18.18
C GLY A 244 -3.46 -0.94 18.86
N GLU A 245 -3.88 -1.83 19.75
CA GLU A 245 -5.13 -1.67 20.53
C GLU A 245 -5.11 -0.43 21.42
N LYS A 246 -3.99 -0.17 22.09
CA LYS A 246 -3.81 1.04 22.89
C LYS A 246 -3.89 2.31 22.03
N LEU A 247 -3.26 2.30 20.86
CA LEU A 247 -3.33 3.44 19.94
C LEU A 247 -4.78 3.74 19.53
N LEU A 248 -5.60 2.71 19.27
CA LEU A 248 -7.01 2.89 18.93
C LEU A 248 -7.78 3.68 20.00
N THR A 249 -7.51 3.43 21.28
CA THR A 249 -8.16 4.16 22.38
C THR A 249 -7.67 5.61 22.48
N THR A 250 -6.50 5.92 21.94
CA THR A 250 -5.91 7.27 21.98
C THR A 250 -6.25 8.12 20.74
N ILE A 251 -6.81 7.55 19.68
CA ILE A 251 -7.15 8.28 18.44
C ILE A 251 -7.95 9.58 18.72
N PRO A 252 -8.97 9.61 19.61
CA PRO A 252 -9.69 10.86 19.89
C PRO A 252 -8.77 11.98 20.40
N SER A 253 -7.74 11.66 21.20
CA SER A 253 -6.77 12.63 21.69
C SER A 253 -5.80 13.11 20.60
N LEU A 254 -5.56 12.28 19.58
CA LEU A 254 -4.70 12.63 18.45
C LEU A 254 -5.33 13.72 17.56
N MET A 255 -6.65 13.89 17.63
CA MET A 255 -7.38 14.89 16.85
C MET A 255 -6.99 16.33 17.16
N GLN A 256 -6.31 16.60 18.28
CA GLN A 256 -5.77 17.93 18.58
C GLN A 256 -4.61 18.32 17.64
N TYR A 257 -3.88 17.35 17.05
CA TYR A 257 -2.76 17.61 16.16
C TYR A 257 -3.24 17.84 14.71
N GLN A 258 -2.48 18.64 13.96
CA GLN A 258 -2.77 18.89 12.55
C GLN A 258 -2.29 17.74 11.67
N LEU A 259 -1.16 17.12 12.03
CA LEU A 259 -0.61 15.95 11.35
C LEU A 259 -0.45 14.80 12.36
N ASN A 260 -1.05 13.66 12.04
CA ASN A 260 -0.89 12.45 12.82
C ASN A 260 -0.17 11.41 11.97
N VAL A 261 1.03 11.06 12.35
CA VAL A 261 1.84 10.05 11.67
C VAL A 261 1.76 8.73 12.44
N ILE A 262 1.33 7.68 11.73
CA ILE A 262 1.24 6.33 12.26
C ILE A 262 2.06 5.42 11.35
N VAL A 263 3.00 4.68 11.93
CA VAL A 263 3.83 3.70 11.24
C VAL A 263 3.46 2.31 11.71
N LEU A 264 3.11 1.44 10.77
CA LEU A 264 2.71 0.06 11.03
C LEU A 264 3.79 -0.89 10.47
N ASN A 265 4.46 -1.65 11.32
CA ASN A 265 5.56 -2.54 10.92
C ASN A 265 5.12 -4.01 10.76
N PHE A 266 3.86 -4.34 10.96
CA PHE A 266 3.44 -5.75 11.03
C PHE A 266 3.65 -6.52 9.72
N VAL A 267 3.46 -5.88 8.55
CA VAL A 267 3.68 -6.52 7.24
C VAL A 267 5.15 -6.81 7.01
N ASP A 268 6.03 -5.89 7.42
CA ASP A 268 7.47 -6.08 7.38
C ASP A 268 7.90 -7.26 8.26
N MET A 269 7.39 -7.33 9.49
CA MET A 269 7.64 -8.46 10.41
C MET A 269 7.15 -9.80 9.83
N LEU A 270 5.98 -9.83 9.17
CA LEU A 270 5.48 -11.01 8.47
C LEU A 270 6.40 -11.43 7.33
N SER A 271 6.91 -10.47 6.57
CA SER A 271 7.80 -10.71 5.44
C SER A 271 9.16 -11.27 5.89
N HIS A 272 9.67 -10.85 7.03
CA HIS A 272 10.88 -11.43 7.64
C HIS A 272 10.65 -12.85 8.18
N ALA A 273 9.45 -13.17 8.64
CA ALA A 273 9.11 -14.50 9.16
C ALA A 273 8.73 -15.50 8.06
N ARG A 274 8.42 -15.05 6.85
CA ARG A 274 7.90 -15.86 5.74
C ARG A 274 8.51 -15.42 4.42
N THR A 275 8.80 -16.39 3.55
CA THR A 275 9.42 -16.13 2.25
C THR A 275 8.45 -16.21 1.07
N GLU A 276 7.26 -16.79 1.28
CA GLU A 276 6.29 -17.02 0.21
C GLU A 276 5.30 -15.84 0.11
N ASN A 277 5.29 -15.17 -1.04
CA ASN A 277 4.41 -14.03 -1.30
C ASN A 277 2.92 -14.33 -1.11
N LYS A 278 2.47 -15.52 -1.50
CA LYS A 278 1.09 -15.97 -1.32
C LYS A 278 0.72 -16.04 0.15
N MET A 279 1.57 -16.65 0.98
CA MET A 279 1.35 -16.77 2.41
C MET A 279 1.36 -15.41 3.11
N ILE A 280 2.19 -14.47 2.67
CA ILE A 280 2.19 -13.10 3.22
C ILE A 280 0.87 -12.38 2.88
N ARG A 281 0.33 -12.58 1.67
CA ARG A 281 -1.00 -12.04 1.30
C ARG A 281 -2.11 -12.66 2.14
N GLU A 282 -2.15 -13.98 2.25
CA GLU A 282 -3.15 -14.71 3.04
C GLU A 282 -3.11 -14.29 4.52
N LEU A 283 -1.92 -14.06 5.08
CA LEU A 283 -1.76 -13.56 6.44
C LEU A 283 -2.11 -12.07 6.57
N ALA A 284 -1.85 -11.26 5.56
CA ALA A 284 -2.31 -9.87 5.53
C ALA A 284 -3.85 -9.77 5.46
N GLN A 285 -4.49 -10.75 4.81
CA GLN A 285 -5.95 -10.93 4.82
C GLN A 285 -6.45 -11.61 6.10
N SER A 286 -5.57 -12.30 6.85
CA SER A 286 -5.96 -13.07 8.02
C SER A 286 -6.65 -12.19 9.06
N GLU A 287 -7.46 -12.84 9.88
CA GLU A 287 -8.28 -12.20 10.92
C GLU A 287 -7.49 -11.26 11.85
N ALA A 288 -6.17 -11.47 12.03
CA ALA A 288 -5.32 -10.61 12.84
C ALA A 288 -4.93 -9.29 12.13
N ALA A 289 -4.59 -9.33 10.85
CA ALA A 289 -4.35 -8.13 10.04
C ALA A 289 -5.66 -7.40 9.76
N TYR A 290 -6.72 -8.14 9.43
CA TYR A 290 -8.08 -7.64 9.30
C TYR A 290 -8.57 -6.96 10.58
N ARG A 291 -8.37 -7.57 11.76
CA ARG A 291 -8.75 -6.99 13.05
C ARG A 291 -7.99 -5.71 13.39
N SER A 292 -6.71 -5.60 13.04
CA SER A 292 -5.96 -4.38 13.32
C SER A 292 -6.31 -3.24 12.34
N LEU A 293 -6.47 -3.52 11.05
CA LEU A 293 -6.89 -2.53 10.06
C LEU A 293 -8.38 -2.17 10.17
N THR A 294 -9.26 -3.17 10.32
CA THR A 294 -10.71 -2.94 10.46
C THR A 294 -11.11 -2.46 11.83
N ARG A 295 -10.42 -2.83 12.91
CA ARG A 295 -10.64 -2.19 14.21
C ARG A 295 -10.22 -0.72 14.18
N SER A 296 -9.12 -0.37 13.51
CA SER A 296 -8.80 1.03 13.25
C SER A 296 -9.92 1.70 12.44
N CYS A 297 -10.46 1.05 11.43
CA CYS A 297 -11.58 1.54 10.63
C CYS A 297 -12.91 1.50 11.40
N HIS A 298 -13.19 0.44 12.19
CA HIS A 298 -14.39 0.34 13.04
C HIS A 298 -14.41 1.37 14.18
N LEU A 299 -13.25 1.71 14.71
CA LEU A 299 -13.16 2.81 15.68
C LEU A 299 -13.43 4.15 15.00
N GLN A 300 -12.96 4.30 13.76
CA GLN A 300 -13.31 5.44 12.91
C GLN A 300 -14.83 5.52 12.67
N ILE A 301 -15.50 4.38 12.49
CA ILE A 301 -16.95 4.28 12.27
C ILE A 301 -17.75 4.51 13.56
N ARG A 302 -17.30 3.97 14.70
CA ARG A 302 -17.93 4.29 16.00
C ARG A 302 -17.78 5.74 16.39
N LEU A 303 -16.75 6.43 15.93
CA LEU A 303 -16.57 7.86 16.09
C LEU A 303 -17.38 8.68 15.06
N GLN A 304 -18.00 8.02 14.04
CA GLN A 304 -18.97 8.66 13.14
C GLN A 304 -20.24 9.15 13.86
N SER A 305 -20.52 8.65 15.04
CA SER A 305 -21.58 9.20 15.89
C SER A 305 -21.18 10.50 16.60
N SER A 306 -19.92 10.90 16.54
CA SER A 306 -19.47 12.22 16.93
C SER A 306 -19.04 12.99 15.67
N GLU A 307 -19.72 14.08 15.37
CA GLU A 307 -19.53 14.93 14.18
C GLU A 307 -18.08 15.35 13.88
N TYR A 308 -17.18 15.17 14.84
CA TYR A 308 -15.78 15.58 14.76
C TYR A 308 -14.87 14.65 13.97
N PHE A 309 -15.09 13.35 14.04
CA PHE A 309 -14.18 12.39 13.37
C PHE A 309 -14.43 12.28 11.86
N VAL A 310 -15.68 12.41 11.48
CA VAL A 310 -16.12 12.51 10.08
C VAL A 310 -15.48 13.70 9.38
N ARG A 311 -15.22 14.80 10.06
CA ARG A 311 -14.59 15.99 9.48
C ARG A 311 -13.10 15.84 9.19
N VAL A 312 -12.36 15.02 9.90
CA VAL A 312 -10.89 14.94 9.79
C VAL A 312 -10.41 13.97 8.71
N MET A 313 -11.14 12.87 8.51
CA MET A 313 -10.92 11.98 7.36
C MET A 313 -11.83 12.34 6.17
N CYS A 314 -12.84 13.14 6.38
CA CYS A 314 -13.98 13.31 5.50
C CYS A 314 -14.24 14.71 4.98
N HIS A 315 -13.33 15.65 5.01
CA HIS A 315 -13.56 16.76 4.06
C HIS A 315 -13.49 16.26 2.62
N SER A 316 -13.03 15.04 2.39
CA SER A 316 -13.14 14.37 1.09
C SER A 316 -13.46 12.86 1.12
N LYS A 317 -13.71 12.21 2.25
CA LYS A 317 -13.82 10.71 2.30
C LYS A 317 -12.71 10.01 1.48
N LYS A 318 -11.55 10.63 1.33
CA LYS A 318 -10.53 10.27 0.37
C LYS A 318 -9.28 9.80 1.10
N ILE A 319 -8.92 8.54 0.92
CA ILE A 319 -7.62 8.01 1.33
C ILE A 319 -6.67 8.10 0.14
N TYR A 320 -5.57 8.81 0.33
CA TYR A 320 -4.45 8.79 -0.62
C TYR A 320 -3.56 7.61 -0.25
N VAL A 321 -3.50 6.64 -1.14
CA VAL A 321 -2.68 5.45 -0.96
C VAL A 321 -1.47 5.58 -1.88
N LEU A 322 -0.28 5.61 -1.26
CA LEU A 322 0.99 5.76 -1.94
C LEU A 322 1.78 4.48 -1.75
N PHE A 323 2.13 3.83 -2.86
CA PHE A 323 2.93 2.62 -2.86
C PHE A 323 4.33 2.91 -3.35
N TRP A 324 5.29 2.27 -2.71
CA TRP A 324 6.63 2.15 -3.25
C TRP A 324 6.89 0.68 -3.65
N ASN A 325 7.65 0.50 -4.68
CA ASN A 325 8.31 -0.76 -5.01
C ASN A 325 9.80 -0.54 -5.04
#